data_6252114804e79035c378821c34eefd71
#
_entry.id   6252114804e79035c378821c34eefd71
#
_cell.length_a   1.000
_cell.length_b   1.000
_cell.length_c   1.000
_cell.angle_alpha   90.00
_cell.angle_beta   90.00
_cell.angle_gamma   90.00
#
_symmetry.space_group_name_H-M   'P 1'
#
loop_
_entity.id
_entity.type
_entity.pdbx_description
1 polymer ?
#
loop_
_entity_poly.entity_id
_entity_poly.type
_entity_poly.pdbx_seq_one_letter_code
_entity_poly.pdbx_strand_id
1 'polypeptide(L)'
;MDWSIVEQYLPLYQKAFFLTLHIAVWGILGSFLVGLLVSVIRHYRVPFFSQLATAYIELSRNTPLLIQLFFLYFGLPRIGIVLSSEVCATVGLIFLGGSYMAESFRSGLEAVSQTQHEIGLAIGLTPFQVFRYVVLPQATAVALPSFSANVIFLIKETSVFSAVALADL
;
A
#
# COMPACT_ATOMS: atom_id res chain seq x y z
N MET A 1 38.81 10.02 10.58
CA MET A 1 37.71 9.61 9.72
C MET A 1 38.25 9.66 8.28
N ASP A 2 38.41 8.51 7.63
CA ASP A 2 39.03 8.44 6.30
C ASP A 2 38.01 8.81 5.23
N TRP A 3 38.09 10.05 4.76
CA TRP A 3 37.20 10.57 3.70
C TRP A 3 37.35 9.79 2.37
N SER A 4 38.52 9.17 2.13
CA SER A 4 38.75 8.32 0.96
C SER A 4 37.80 7.11 0.89
N ILE A 5 37.44 6.54 2.04
CA ILE A 5 36.48 5.44 2.13
C ILE A 5 35.07 5.92 1.74
N VAL A 6 34.68 7.11 2.18
CA VAL A 6 33.37 7.70 1.83
C VAL A 6 33.30 7.95 0.33
N GLU A 7 34.33 8.53 -0.28
CA GLU A 7 34.37 8.78 -1.73
C GLU A 7 34.32 7.48 -2.54
N GLN A 8 34.98 6.44 -2.09
CA GLN A 8 35.00 5.13 -2.75
C GLN A 8 33.61 4.46 -2.78
N TYR A 9 32.84 4.57 -1.70
CA TYR A 9 31.53 3.90 -1.58
C TYR A 9 30.36 4.80 -1.95
N LEU A 10 30.55 6.12 -2.12
CA LEU A 10 29.51 7.07 -2.47
C LEU A 10 28.70 6.67 -3.72
N PRO A 11 29.31 6.20 -4.83
CA PRO A 11 28.54 5.77 -6.01
C PRO A 11 27.62 4.56 -5.71
N LEU A 12 28.06 3.65 -4.82
CA LEU A 12 27.26 2.50 -4.42
C LEU A 12 26.04 2.95 -3.62
N TYR A 13 26.24 3.84 -2.64
CA TYR A 13 25.14 4.40 -1.86
C TYR A 13 24.14 5.18 -2.71
N GLN A 14 24.61 5.95 -3.67
CA GLN A 14 23.74 6.66 -4.61
C GLN A 14 22.87 5.67 -5.42
N LYS A 15 23.47 4.61 -5.94
CA LYS A 15 22.75 3.59 -6.71
C LYS A 15 21.69 2.89 -5.83
N ALA A 16 22.06 2.48 -4.63
CA ALA A 16 21.15 1.86 -3.67
C ALA A 16 20.01 2.81 -3.29
N PHE A 17 20.30 4.08 -3.02
CA PHE A 17 19.30 5.10 -2.73
C PHE A 17 18.26 5.26 -3.84
N PHE A 18 18.70 5.39 -5.09
CA PHE A 18 17.78 5.53 -6.21
C PHE A 18 16.98 4.26 -6.47
N LEU A 19 17.56 3.08 -6.25
CA LEU A 19 16.84 1.81 -6.35
C LEU A 19 15.75 1.70 -5.29
N THR A 20 16.09 1.98 -4.03
CA THR A 20 15.13 2.00 -2.91
C THR A 20 14.00 3.00 -3.16
N LEU A 21 14.33 4.20 -3.61
CA LEU A 21 13.35 5.24 -3.94
C LEU A 21 12.42 4.79 -5.08
N HIS A 22 12.99 4.19 -6.13
CA HIS A 22 12.22 3.66 -7.26
C HIS A 22 11.20 2.61 -6.81
N ILE A 23 11.64 1.62 -6.05
CA ILE A 23 10.77 0.56 -5.54
C ILE A 23 9.72 1.14 -4.58
N ALA A 24 10.11 2.05 -3.69
CA ALA A 24 9.18 2.70 -2.76
C ALA A 24 8.07 3.47 -3.49
N VAL A 25 8.42 4.28 -4.50
CA VAL A 25 7.45 5.07 -5.27
C VAL A 25 6.45 4.15 -5.97
N TRP A 26 6.91 3.16 -6.73
CA TRP A 26 6.02 2.23 -7.42
C TRP A 26 5.23 1.34 -6.47
N GLY A 27 5.87 0.90 -5.39
CA GLY A 27 5.22 0.14 -4.32
C GLY A 27 4.09 0.93 -3.66
N ILE A 28 4.31 2.19 -3.29
CA ILE A 28 3.30 3.05 -2.66
C ILE A 28 2.17 3.37 -3.64
N LEU A 29 2.47 3.72 -4.90
CA LEU A 29 1.44 3.99 -5.91
C LEU A 29 0.60 2.74 -6.18
N GLY A 30 1.22 1.59 -6.35
CA GLY A 30 0.52 0.32 -6.51
C GLY A 30 -0.33 -0.04 -5.28
N SER A 31 0.20 0.17 -4.08
CA SER A 31 -0.53 -0.01 -2.81
C SER A 31 -1.77 0.86 -2.72
N PHE A 32 -1.66 2.12 -3.13
CA PHE A 32 -2.79 3.05 -3.17
C PHE A 32 -3.89 2.55 -4.12
N LEU A 33 -3.52 2.13 -5.33
CA LEU A 33 -4.48 1.64 -6.33
C LEU A 33 -5.16 0.34 -5.88
N VAL A 34 -4.38 -0.63 -5.38
CA VAL A 34 -4.91 -1.89 -4.84
C VAL A 34 -5.80 -1.62 -3.63
N GLY A 35 -5.36 -0.76 -2.71
CA GLY A 35 -6.13 -0.38 -1.53
C GLY A 35 -7.46 0.27 -1.88
N LEU A 36 -7.47 1.18 -2.87
CA LEU A 36 -8.68 1.80 -3.37
C LEU A 36 -9.65 0.76 -3.94
N LEU A 37 -9.16 -0.12 -4.82
CA LEU A 37 -9.96 -1.19 -5.43
C LEU A 37 -10.58 -2.10 -4.37
N VAL A 38 -9.78 -2.57 -3.42
CA VAL A 38 -10.22 -3.46 -2.33
C VAL A 38 -11.25 -2.76 -1.44
N SER A 39 -11.04 -1.48 -1.12
CA SER A 39 -11.98 -0.68 -0.34
C SER A 39 -13.32 -0.52 -1.05
N VAL A 40 -13.33 -0.23 -2.36
CA VAL A 40 -14.54 -0.13 -3.16
C VAL A 40 -15.30 -1.46 -3.21
N ILE A 41 -14.61 -2.59 -3.45
CA ILE A 41 -15.22 -3.93 -3.46
C ILE A 41 -15.92 -4.23 -2.12
N ARG A 42 -15.28 -3.91 -1.01
CA ARG A 42 -15.85 -4.12 0.33
C ARG A 42 -16.99 -3.17 0.65
N HIS A 43 -16.87 -1.91 0.25
CA HIS A 43 -17.91 -0.91 0.47
C HIS A 43 -19.22 -1.29 -0.22
N TYR A 44 -19.17 -1.68 -1.49
CA TYR A 44 -20.34 -2.12 -2.25
C TYR A 44 -20.78 -3.57 -1.95
N ARG A 45 -20.08 -4.26 -1.05
CA ARG A 45 -20.39 -5.64 -0.63
C ARG A 45 -20.57 -6.56 -1.85
N VAL A 46 -19.71 -6.42 -2.86
CA VAL A 46 -19.78 -7.24 -4.07
C VAL A 46 -19.69 -8.72 -3.68
N PRO A 47 -20.73 -9.54 -3.96
CA PRO A 47 -20.74 -10.94 -3.55
C PRO A 47 -19.49 -11.67 -4.01
N PHE A 48 -18.98 -12.63 -3.23
CA PHE A 48 -17.75 -13.37 -3.45
C PHE A 48 -16.48 -12.51 -3.39
N PHE A 49 -16.37 -11.41 -4.13
CA PHE A 49 -15.18 -10.53 -4.12
C PHE A 49 -14.95 -9.84 -2.78
N SER A 50 -16.01 -9.52 -2.05
CA SER A 50 -15.88 -8.93 -0.70
C SER A 50 -15.25 -9.91 0.29
N GLN A 51 -15.56 -11.22 0.17
CA GLN A 51 -14.93 -12.25 0.99
C GLN A 51 -13.46 -12.44 0.65
N LEU A 52 -13.12 -12.46 -0.65
CA LEU A 52 -11.74 -12.53 -1.12
C LEU A 52 -10.94 -11.31 -0.67
N ALA A 53 -11.53 -10.11 -0.75
CA ALA A 53 -10.90 -8.87 -0.29
C ALA A 53 -10.63 -8.91 1.22
N THR A 54 -11.54 -9.47 2.02
CA THR A 54 -11.34 -9.64 3.45
C THR A 54 -10.21 -10.64 3.74
N ALA A 55 -10.25 -11.81 3.09
CA ALA A 55 -9.19 -12.82 3.23
C ALA A 55 -7.81 -12.26 2.81
N TYR A 56 -7.75 -11.47 1.73
CA TYR A 56 -6.53 -10.78 1.31
C TYR A 56 -5.99 -9.85 2.40
N ILE A 57 -6.85 -9.00 2.99
CA ILE A 57 -6.43 -8.06 4.04
C ILE A 57 -5.92 -8.82 5.26
N GLU A 58 -6.64 -9.85 5.70
CA GLU A 58 -6.24 -10.67 6.84
C GLU A 58 -4.91 -11.39 6.58
N LEU A 59 -4.76 -12.03 5.43
CA LEU A 59 -3.53 -12.73 5.05
C LEU A 59 -2.35 -11.75 4.99
N SER A 60 -2.52 -10.63 4.29
CA SER A 60 -1.46 -9.65 4.08
C SER A 60 -0.97 -9.03 5.38
N ARG A 61 -1.89 -8.60 6.26
CA ARG A 61 -1.55 -7.91 7.51
C ARG A 61 -1.03 -8.83 8.61
N ASN A 62 -1.41 -10.10 8.58
CA ASN A 62 -0.96 -11.09 9.56
C ASN A 62 0.29 -11.86 9.10
N THR A 63 0.84 -11.55 7.92
CA THR A 63 2.07 -12.18 7.42
C THR A 63 3.16 -11.10 7.29
N PRO A 64 4.32 -11.25 7.97
CA PRO A 64 5.45 -10.33 7.81
C PRO A 64 5.89 -10.21 6.36
N LEU A 65 6.29 -8.99 5.94
CA LEU A 65 6.78 -8.74 4.56
C LEU A 65 7.92 -9.69 4.18
N LEU A 66 8.84 -9.96 5.11
CA LEU A 66 9.95 -10.90 4.88
C LEU A 66 9.49 -12.28 4.41
N ILE A 67 8.42 -12.82 5.00
CA ILE A 67 7.86 -14.13 4.62
C ILE A 67 7.23 -14.04 3.23
N GLN A 68 6.53 -12.96 2.93
CA GLN A 68 5.95 -12.70 1.60
C GLN A 68 7.07 -12.64 0.54
N LEU A 69 8.16 -11.94 0.82
CA LEU A 69 9.32 -11.85 -0.07
C LEU A 69 9.99 -13.20 -0.28
N PHE A 70 10.17 -14.00 0.77
CA PHE A 70 10.73 -15.35 0.65
C PHE A 70 9.86 -16.26 -0.20
N PHE A 71 8.55 -16.16 -0.08
CA PHE A 71 7.63 -16.88 -0.96
C PHE A 71 7.79 -16.43 -2.42
N LEU A 72 7.82 -15.13 -2.70
CA LEU A 72 7.98 -14.59 -4.05
C LEU A 72 9.33 -14.97 -4.67
N TYR A 73 10.42 -14.83 -3.91
CA TYR A 73 11.77 -14.97 -4.43
C TYR A 73 12.28 -16.42 -4.46
N PHE A 74 11.95 -17.24 -3.45
CA PHE A 74 12.41 -18.63 -3.33
C PHE A 74 11.29 -19.66 -3.59
N GLY A 75 10.03 -19.31 -3.33
CA GLY A 75 8.90 -20.21 -3.45
C GLY A 75 8.39 -20.32 -4.88
N LEU A 76 8.12 -19.19 -5.55
CA LEU A 76 7.59 -19.18 -6.93
C LEU A 76 8.49 -19.85 -7.97
N PRO A 77 9.83 -19.75 -7.91
CA PRO A 77 10.69 -20.46 -8.83
C PRO A 77 10.51 -21.98 -8.82
N ARG A 78 10.07 -22.57 -7.71
CA ARG A 78 9.81 -24.02 -7.61
C ARG A 78 8.64 -24.49 -8.47
N ILE A 79 7.76 -23.58 -8.85
CA ILE A 79 6.63 -23.82 -9.77
C ILE A 79 6.85 -23.20 -11.15
N GLY A 80 8.09 -22.79 -11.45
CA GLY A 80 8.50 -22.28 -12.77
C GLY A 80 8.31 -20.76 -12.97
N ILE A 81 7.91 -20.00 -11.93
CA ILE A 81 7.73 -18.54 -12.00
C ILE A 81 8.96 -17.87 -11.39
N VAL A 82 9.83 -17.32 -12.23
CA VAL A 82 11.05 -16.62 -11.80
C VAL A 82 10.85 -15.11 -11.95
N LEU A 83 10.92 -14.39 -10.83
CA LEU A 83 10.82 -12.93 -10.80
C LEU A 83 12.18 -12.34 -10.40
N SER A 84 12.49 -11.14 -10.90
CA SER A 84 13.67 -10.41 -10.42
C SER A 84 13.47 -9.93 -8.97
N SER A 85 14.57 -9.67 -8.26
CA SER A 85 14.54 -9.15 -6.88
C SER A 85 13.73 -7.86 -6.78
N GLU A 86 13.88 -6.94 -7.75
CA GLU A 86 13.14 -5.67 -7.80
C GLU A 86 11.62 -5.89 -7.96
N VAL A 87 11.23 -6.85 -8.81
CA VAL A 87 9.81 -7.19 -8.99
C VAL A 87 9.26 -7.84 -7.73
N CYS A 88 10.00 -8.76 -7.10
CA CYS A 88 9.58 -9.36 -5.82
C CYS A 88 9.39 -8.30 -4.74
N ALA A 89 10.34 -7.35 -4.60
CA ALA A 89 10.25 -6.26 -3.64
C ALA A 89 9.04 -5.36 -3.90
N THR A 90 8.85 -4.93 -5.16
CA THR A 90 7.74 -4.06 -5.55
C THR A 90 6.38 -4.76 -5.33
N VAL A 91 6.23 -6.01 -5.77
CA VAL A 91 5.00 -6.79 -5.60
C VAL A 91 4.71 -7.07 -4.13
N GLY A 92 5.71 -7.45 -3.34
CA GLY A 92 5.57 -7.65 -1.90
C GLY A 92 5.11 -6.37 -1.19
N LEU A 93 5.71 -5.22 -1.55
CA LEU A 93 5.34 -3.93 -0.99
C LEU A 93 3.90 -3.52 -1.39
N ILE A 94 3.50 -3.76 -2.65
CA ILE A 94 2.13 -3.52 -3.12
C ILE A 94 1.14 -4.43 -2.39
N PHE A 95 1.48 -5.70 -2.22
CA PHE A 95 0.61 -6.66 -1.56
C PHE A 95 0.39 -6.29 -0.09
N LEU A 96 1.45 -5.95 0.64
CA LEU A 96 1.37 -5.50 2.02
C LEU A 96 0.67 -4.15 2.12
N GLY A 97 1.18 -3.16 1.40
CA GLY A 97 0.70 -1.78 1.47
C GLY A 97 -0.74 -1.60 1.02
N GLY A 98 -1.18 -2.37 0.01
CA GLY A 98 -2.56 -2.35 -0.47
C GLY A 98 -3.57 -2.69 0.62
N SER A 99 -3.26 -3.64 1.50
CA SER A 99 -4.12 -4.00 2.63
C SER A 99 -4.22 -2.88 3.67
N TYR A 100 -3.11 -2.19 3.98
CA TYR A 100 -3.10 -1.05 4.89
C TYR A 100 -3.82 0.16 4.30
N MET A 101 -3.62 0.45 3.01
CA MET A 101 -4.33 1.54 2.31
C MET A 101 -5.84 1.26 2.24
N ALA A 102 -6.26 0.01 2.01
CA ALA A 102 -7.67 -0.36 2.01
C ALA A 102 -8.37 -0.05 3.34
N GLU A 103 -7.71 -0.34 4.46
CA GLU A 103 -8.25 -0.03 5.78
C GLU A 103 -8.28 1.49 6.06
N SER A 104 -7.30 2.26 5.54
CA SER A 104 -7.32 3.72 5.63
C SER A 104 -8.49 4.32 4.85
N PHE A 105 -8.77 3.84 3.63
CA PHE A 105 -9.94 4.25 2.86
C PHE A 105 -11.24 3.91 3.60
N ARG A 106 -11.34 2.68 4.13
CA ARG A 106 -12.51 2.24 4.88
C ARG A 106 -12.76 3.11 6.10
N SER A 107 -11.73 3.33 6.93
CA SER A 107 -11.86 4.13 8.15
C SER A 107 -12.26 5.58 7.86
N GLY A 108 -11.74 6.16 6.78
CA GLY A 108 -12.13 7.51 6.34
C GLY A 108 -13.61 7.58 5.93
N LEU A 109 -14.09 6.61 5.15
CA LEU A 109 -15.49 6.58 4.72
C LEU A 109 -16.44 6.32 5.87
N GLU A 110 -16.11 5.40 6.78
CA GLU A 110 -16.94 5.08 7.95
C GLU A 110 -17.00 6.19 9.02
N ALA A 111 -16.02 7.08 9.03
CA ALA A 111 -16.01 8.24 9.93
C ALA A 111 -17.07 9.29 9.59
N VAL A 112 -17.57 9.29 8.35
CA VAL A 112 -18.64 10.21 7.94
C VAL A 112 -19.99 9.63 8.34
N SER A 113 -20.72 10.35 9.18
CA SER A 113 -22.00 9.87 9.68
C SER A 113 -23.04 9.73 8.57
N GLN A 114 -23.91 8.74 8.70
CA GLN A 114 -25.07 8.53 7.80
C GLN A 114 -25.97 9.79 7.72
N THR A 115 -26.09 10.52 8.83
CA THR A 115 -26.85 11.76 8.90
C THR A 115 -26.37 12.81 7.90
N GLN A 116 -25.04 12.92 7.68
CA GLN A 116 -24.49 13.83 6.68
C GLN A 116 -24.94 13.49 5.26
N HIS A 117 -25.04 12.20 4.97
CA HIS A 117 -25.53 11.71 3.69
C HIS A 117 -27.02 12.06 3.51
N GLU A 118 -27.83 11.81 4.54
CA GLU A 118 -29.29 12.08 4.52
C GLU A 118 -29.61 13.57 4.42
N ILE A 119 -28.88 14.43 5.14
CA ILE A 119 -29.01 15.89 5.04
C ILE A 119 -28.70 16.34 3.61
N GLY A 120 -27.62 15.85 3.02
CA GLY A 120 -27.27 16.18 1.64
C GLY A 120 -28.40 15.83 0.64
N LEU A 121 -29.01 14.68 0.78
CA LEU A 121 -30.16 14.29 -0.04
C LEU A 121 -31.40 15.17 0.23
N ALA A 122 -31.67 15.50 1.49
CA ALA A 122 -32.82 16.30 1.90
C ALA A 122 -32.80 17.74 1.35
N ILE A 123 -31.60 18.31 1.13
CA ILE A 123 -31.44 19.64 0.50
C ILE A 123 -31.39 19.57 -1.04
N GLY A 124 -31.68 18.38 -1.63
CA GLY A 124 -31.83 18.21 -3.08
C GLY A 124 -30.55 17.85 -3.83
N LEU A 125 -29.46 17.50 -3.15
CA LEU A 125 -28.25 16.98 -3.82
C LEU A 125 -28.50 15.57 -4.36
N THR A 126 -27.96 15.27 -5.52
CA THR A 126 -27.92 13.88 -6.02
C THR A 126 -26.95 13.03 -5.19
N PRO A 127 -27.09 11.69 -5.17
CA PRO A 127 -26.16 10.82 -4.43
C PRO A 127 -24.69 11.04 -4.81
N PHE A 128 -24.38 11.30 -6.07
CA PHE A 128 -23.04 11.62 -6.52
C PHE A 128 -22.54 12.97 -5.98
N GLN A 129 -23.42 13.99 -5.94
CA GLN A 129 -23.10 15.30 -5.37
C GLN A 129 -22.86 15.19 -3.85
N VAL A 130 -23.69 14.43 -3.12
CA VAL A 130 -23.46 14.14 -1.69
C VAL A 130 -22.10 13.47 -1.48
N PHE A 131 -21.79 12.44 -2.26
CA PHE A 131 -20.49 11.78 -2.19
C PHE A 131 -19.35 12.77 -2.47
N ARG A 132 -19.44 13.53 -3.57
CA ARG A 132 -18.35 14.42 -4.03
C ARG A 132 -18.13 15.64 -3.14
N TYR A 133 -19.21 16.25 -2.64
CA TYR A 133 -19.13 17.52 -1.91
C TYR A 133 -19.23 17.39 -0.39
N VAL A 134 -19.80 16.31 0.13
CA VAL A 134 -20.00 16.12 1.57
C VAL A 134 -19.13 15.01 2.11
N VAL A 135 -19.24 13.79 1.55
CA VAL A 135 -18.57 12.60 2.10
C VAL A 135 -17.08 12.60 1.78
N LEU A 136 -16.71 12.75 0.53
CA LEU A 136 -15.32 12.62 0.08
C LEU A 136 -14.35 13.59 0.76
N PRO A 137 -14.65 14.89 0.93
CA PRO A 137 -13.75 15.81 1.63
C PRO A 137 -13.55 15.43 3.10
N GLN A 138 -14.62 15.06 3.79
CA GLN A 138 -14.56 14.64 5.19
C GLN A 138 -13.80 13.33 5.35
N ALA A 139 -14.14 12.32 4.54
CA ALA A 139 -13.45 11.03 4.54
C ALA A 139 -11.96 11.17 4.27
N THR A 140 -11.58 12.04 3.32
CA THR A 140 -10.17 12.30 3.00
C THR A 140 -9.45 12.95 4.17
N ALA A 141 -10.05 13.93 4.82
CA ALA A 141 -9.45 14.60 5.98
C ALA A 141 -9.17 13.63 7.13
N VAL A 142 -10.09 12.69 7.39
CA VAL A 142 -9.93 11.66 8.42
C VAL A 142 -8.92 10.59 8.01
N ALA A 143 -8.88 10.19 6.73
CA ALA A 143 -7.97 9.17 6.24
C ALA A 143 -6.53 9.66 6.09
N LEU A 144 -6.29 10.94 5.88
CA LEU A 144 -4.97 11.52 5.57
C LEU A 144 -3.88 11.18 6.59
N PRO A 145 -4.09 11.27 7.91
CA PRO A 145 -3.08 10.87 8.90
C PRO A 145 -2.70 9.39 8.78
N SER A 146 -3.69 8.51 8.58
CA SER A 146 -3.46 7.08 8.40
C SER A 146 -2.69 6.79 7.10
N PHE A 147 -3.01 7.45 6.00
CA PHE A 147 -2.25 7.36 4.76
C PHE A 147 -0.79 7.77 4.94
N SER A 148 -0.57 8.91 5.60
CA SER A 148 0.79 9.41 5.85
C SER A 148 1.60 8.43 6.70
N ALA A 149 0.99 7.86 7.74
CA ALA A 149 1.62 6.84 8.57
C ALA A 149 1.97 5.57 7.77
N ASN A 150 1.06 5.13 6.89
CA ASN A 150 1.28 3.96 6.04
C ASN A 150 2.37 4.21 5.00
N VAL A 151 2.46 5.39 4.40
CA VAL A 151 3.55 5.76 3.48
C VAL A 151 4.90 5.67 4.20
N ILE A 152 5.01 6.27 5.40
CA ILE A 152 6.24 6.20 6.21
C ILE A 152 6.56 4.75 6.59
N PHE A 153 5.57 3.96 6.97
CA PHE A 153 5.71 2.54 7.27
C PHE A 153 6.27 1.78 6.06
N LEU A 154 5.69 1.93 4.87
CA LEU A 154 6.13 1.25 3.66
C LEU A 154 7.56 1.65 3.23
N ILE A 155 7.95 2.91 3.42
CA ILE A 155 9.33 3.34 3.19
C ILE A 155 10.29 2.63 4.15
N LYS A 156 9.92 2.45 5.43
CA LYS A 156 10.75 1.71 6.39
C LYS A 156 10.84 0.22 6.08
N GLU A 157 9.76 -0.36 5.55
CA GLU A 157 9.72 -1.77 5.15
C GLU A 157 10.69 -2.09 4.00
N THR A 158 11.14 -1.09 3.22
CA THR A 158 12.15 -1.33 2.17
C THR A 158 13.45 -1.90 2.72
N SER A 159 13.80 -1.63 3.98
CA SER A 159 15.00 -2.19 4.63
C SER A 159 15.04 -3.73 4.67
N VAL A 160 13.88 -4.39 4.51
CA VAL A 160 13.78 -5.85 4.47
C VAL A 160 14.22 -6.43 3.12
N PHE A 161 14.36 -5.60 2.08
CA PHE A 161 14.68 -6.06 0.71
C PHE A 161 16.08 -6.65 0.58
N SER A 162 17.01 -6.31 1.46
CA SER A 162 18.33 -6.95 1.53
C SER A 162 18.24 -8.48 1.66
N ALA A 163 17.16 -8.99 2.24
CA ALA A 163 16.92 -10.43 2.38
C ALA A 163 16.67 -11.17 1.06
N VAL A 164 16.32 -10.47 -0.02
CA VAL A 164 16.10 -11.02 -1.37
C VAL A 164 17.16 -10.58 -2.37
N ALA A 165 18.39 -10.40 -1.89
CA ALA A 165 19.58 -10.04 -2.68
C ALA A 165 19.45 -8.71 -3.45
N LEU A 166 18.67 -7.77 -2.95
CA LEU A 166 18.72 -6.38 -3.40
C LEU A 166 19.88 -5.68 -2.69
N ALA A 167 20.71 -5.00 -3.48
CA ALA A 167 21.72 -4.08 -2.97
C ALA A 167 21.05 -2.73 -2.66
N ASP A 168 20.26 -2.71 -1.63
CA ASP A 168 19.62 -1.53 -1.07
C ASP A 168 20.44 -0.92 0.07
N LEU A 169 20.00 0.20 0.61
CA LEU A 169 20.67 0.91 1.71
C LEU A 169 20.56 0.17 3.04
#